data_5b9687d8987a6cf80c8356341c2593a5
#
_entry.id   5b9687d8987a6cf80c8356341c2593a5
#
_cell.length_a   1.000
_cell.length_b   1.000
_cell.length_c   1.000
_cell.angle_alpha   90.00
_cell.angle_beta   90.00
_cell.angle_gamma   90.00
#
_symmetry.space_group_name_H-M   'P 1'
#
loop_
_entity.id
_entity.type
_entity.pdbx_description
1 polymer ?
#
loop_
_entity_poly.entity_id
_entity_poly.type
_entity_poly.pdbx_seq_one_letter_code
_entity_poly.pdbx_strand_id
1 'polypeptide(L)'
;MATLAPAERHEDLTDICQQVELACVHIGSLDETERTKASDILLALPQSPCLVDVVRYLLTQSTQDAVHFHVLGAFLTGIAHVDDLLQLEGVCEWLLQRATHHASPAYVRARYVRAIVILSLRMTGLSTRTTPNSTSLLTLGKHAQSLLRTHDIMGWALASALAHEFLDQDEDRTSAGLRENEFVWCAALVQVAVIPDLVPVLLSSFHATGPSSPVWPIAADCVQAWLGWRCVSLPDTPSSHAELWTYVRDTPPEPPLPGVTLRVSPPLAPLYLHPDVATVLGHAARQAPSPVPTACYEAMLHVANYRPWSKEVAGTWPEQRAALLHVLMDLTEMPNASDDDIAALQRVTHIYTQLMYTDSGCVLMQGAVPAPMLLEALVRVSTVCLHVAFDRVPRGSQATEASDAAVD
;
A
#
# COMPACT_ATOMS: atom_id res chain seq x y z
N MET A 1 3.93 35.64 -26.74
CA MET A 1 4.85 34.49 -26.83
C MET A 1 4.81 33.99 -28.26
N ALA A 2 5.96 34.02 -28.97
CA ALA A 2 6.04 33.55 -30.33
C ALA A 2 5.92 32.02 -30.32
N THR A 3 4.92 31.48 -31.01
CA THR A 3 4.78 30.04 -31.26
C THR A 3 5.87 29.61 -32.24
N LEU A 4 6.89 28.88 -31.76
CA LEU A 4 7.90 28.26 -32.62
C LEU A 4 7.22 27.37 -33.68
N ALA A 5 7.83 27.32 -34.89
CA ALA A 5 7.35 26.46 -35.96
C ALA A 5 7.41 24.97 -35.54
N PRO A 6 6.51 24.08 -36.01
CA PRO A 6 6.48 22.67 -35.60
C PRO A 6 7.80 21.92 -35.85
N ALA A 7 8.59 22.28 -36.86
CA ALA A 7 9.88 21.69 -37.15
C ALA A 7 10.95 22.05 -36.13
N GLU A 8 11.01 23.31 -35.67
CA GLU A 8 11.96 23.77 -34.67
C GLU A 8 11.68 23.10 -33.30
N ARG A 9 10.40 22.87 -32.94
CA ARG A 9 10.04 22.14 -31.71
C ARG A 9 10.46 20.66 -31.74
N HIS A 10 10.51 20.06 -32.92
CA HIS A 10 10.88 18.65 -33.02
C HIS A 10 12.41 18.44 -32.92
N GLU A 11 13.22 19.36 -33.45
CA GLU A 11 14.66 19.33 -33.28
C GLU A 11 15.07 19.56 -31.84
N ASP A 12 14.48 20.57 -31.16
CA ASP A 12 14.72 20.83 -29.76
C ASP A 12 14.35 19.64 -28.84
N LEU A 13 13.24 18.95 -29.13
CA LEU A 13 12.81 17.78 -28.34
C LEU A 13 13.80 16.60 -28.50
N THR A 14 14.29 16.37 -29.68
CA THR A 14 15.25 15.29 -29.96
C THR A 14 16.55 15.53 -29.21
N ASP A 15 17.05 16.77 -29.21
CA ASP A 15 18.28 17.13 -28.50
C ASP A 15 18.11 16.97 -26.97
N ILE A 16 16.97 17.40 -26.41
CA ILE A 16 16.65 17.20 -25.01
C ILE A 16 16.61 15.70 -24.67
N CYS A 17 15.95 14.90 -25.50
CA CYS A 17 15.86 13.45 -25.28
C CYS A 17 17.24 12.78 -25.32
N GLN A 18 18.13 13.16 -26.25
CA GLN A 18 19.49 12.63 -26.30
C GLN A 18 20.28 13.01 -25.03
N GLN A 19 20.17 14.26 -24.57
CA GLN A 19 20.83 14.70 -23.34
C GLN A 19 20.34 13.92 -22.11
N VAL A 20 19.03 13.69 -22.00
CA VAL A 20 18.43 12.91 -20.90
C VAL A 20 18.87 11.44 -20.99
N GLU A 21 18.90 10.84 -22.18
CA GLU A 21 19.34 9.46 -22.36
C GLU A 21 20.81 9.28 -21.96
N LEU A 22 21.68 10.19 -22.39
CA LEU A 22 23.09 10.23 -21.97
C LEU A 22 23.23 10.43 -20.45
N ALA A 23 22.45 11.32 -19.87
CA ALA A 23 22.44 11.54 -18.41
C ALA A 23 22.06 10.27 -17.64
N CYS A 24 21.07 9.51 -18.12
CA CYS A 24 20.69 8.22 -17.50
C CYS A 24 21.82 7.20 -17.51
N VAL A 25 22.69 7.22 -18.50
CA VAL A 25 23.88 6.35 -18.59
C VAL A 25 24.99 6.87 -17.67
N HIS A 26 25.24 8.18 -17.66
CA HIS A 26 26.37 8.79 -16.94
C HIS A 26 26.11 8.98 -15.44
N ILE A 27 24.87 8.82 -14.94
CA ILE A 27 24.57 8.94 -13.51
C ILE A 27 25.33 7.90 -12.67
N GLY A 28 25.70 6.77 -13.26
CA GLY A 28 26.54 5.74 -12.65
C GLY A 28 28.04 5.88 -12.96
N SER A 29 28.49 6.96 -13.63
CA SER A 29 29.90 7.15 -13.98
C SER A 29 30.79 7.29 -12.75
N LEU A 30 32.00 6.78 -12.87
CA LEU A 30 33.06 6.97 -11.88
C LEU A 30 33.63 8.41 -11.92
N ASP A 31 33.50 9.10 -13.05
CA ASP A 31 33.86 10.52 -13.20
C ASP A 31 32.82 11.41 -12.48
N GLU A 32 33.30 12.11 -11.47
CA GLU A 32 32.47 12.98 -10.64
C GLU A 32 31.86 14.15 -11.48
N THR A 33 32.59 14.65 -12.45
CA THR A 33 32.15 15.75 -13.32
C THR A 33 31.00 15.33 -14.22
N GLU A 34 31.11 14.12 -14.82
CA GLU A 34 30.03 13.53 -15.64
C GLU A 34 28.81 13.22 -14.79
N ARG A 35 29.01 12.61 -13.61
CA ARG A 35 27.92 12.26 -12.70
C ARG A 35 27.17 13.50 -12.23
N THR A 36 27.86 14.60 -11.91
CA THR A 36 27.23 15.87 -11.47
C THR A 36 26.41 16.45 -12.61
N LYS A 37 26.94 16.55 -13.83
CA LYS A 37 26.21 17.03 -15.00
C LYS A 37 24.96 16.19 -15.29
N ALA A 38 25.10 14.85 -15.22
CA ALA A 38 23.97 13.93 -15.40
C ALA A 38 22.90 14.14 -14.34
N SER A 39 23.28 14.30 -13.08
CA SER A 39 22.37 14.61 -11.99
C SER A 39 21.61 15.92 -12.20
N ASP A 40 22.31 16.99 -12.62
CA ASP A 40 21.71 18.29 -12.88
C ASP A 40 20.65 18.22 -13.99
N ILE A 41 20.92 17.48 -15.07
CA ILE A 41 19.97 17.28 -16.18
C ILE A 41 18.72 16.53 -15.68
N LEU A 42 18.92 15.44 -14.94
CA LEU A 42 17.82 14.62 -14.43
C LEU A 42 16.99 15.35 -13.36
N LEU A 43 17.60 16.20 -12.54
CA LEU A 43 16.92 17.04 -11.55
C LEU A 43 16.13 18.19 -12.19
N ALA A 44 16.58 18.68 -13.36
CA ALA A 44 15.87 19.74 -14.08
C ALA A 44 14.67 19.20 -14.89
N LEU A 45 14.70 17.93 -15.31
CA LEU A 45 13.67 17.33 -16.15
C LEU A 45 12.23 17.42 -15.59
N PRO A 46 11.96 17.22 -14.27
CA PRO A 46 10.62 17.38 -13.70
C PRO A 46 10.00 18.77 -13.90
N GLN A 47 10.83 19.82 -14.06
CA GLN A 47 10.38 21.20 -14.26
C GLN A 47 10.25 21.58 -15.75
N SER A 48 10.55 20.65 -16.65
CA SER A 48 10.52 20.91 -18.08
C SER A 48 9.07 21.04 -18.60
N PRO A 49 8.77 22.07 -19.39
CA PRO A 49 7.45 22.21 -20.00
C PRO A 49 7.13 21.11 -21.03
N CYS A 50 8.15 20.40 -21.53
CA CYS A 50 7.99 19.27 -22.44
C CYS A 50 8.16 17.90 -21.76
N LEU A 51 8.04 17.83 -20.43
CA LEU A 51 8.21 16.60 -19.64
C LEU A 51 7.44 15.41 -20.23
N VAL A 52 6.15 15.58 -20.52
CA VAL A 52 5.28 14.51 -21.02
C VAL A 52 5.76 14.00 -22.39
N ASP A 53 6.18 14.89 -23.26
CA ASP A 53 6.68 14.55 -24.61
C ASP A 53 8.02 13.83 -24.53
N VAL A 54 8.94 14.28 -23.68
CA VAL A 54 10.24 13.63 -23.42
C VAL A 54 10.01 12.23 -22.87
N VAL A 55 9.12 12.06 -21.90
CA VAL A 55 8.77 10.76 -21.31
C VAL A 55 8.21 9.82 -22.38
N ARG A 56 7.24 10.28 -23.17
CA ARG A 56 6.68 9.49 -24.28
C ARG A 56 7.74 9.07 -25.29
N TYR A 57 8.60 9.99 -25.70
CA TYR A 57 9.66 9.71 -26.66
C TYR A 57 10.64 8.66 -26.12
N LEU A 58 11.24 8.91 -24.94
CA LEU A 58 12.27 8.04 -24.38
C LEU A 58 11.75 6.65 -24.01
N LEU A 59 10.58 6.54 -23.38
CA LEU A 59 10.00 5.24 -23.07
C LEU A 59 9.57 4.46 -24.31
N THR A 60 9.39 5.14 -25.47
CA THR A 60 9.08 4.47 -26.74
C THR A 60 10.33 4.02 -27.49
N GLN A 61 11.37 4.85 -27.51
CA GLN A 61 12.57 4.65 -28.33
C GLN A 61 13.66 3.86 -27.58
N SER A 62 13.86 4.13 -26.30
CA SER A 62 14.90 3.46 -25.52
C SER A 62 14.48 2.07 -25.08
N THR A 63 15.42 1.13 -25.07
CA THR A 63 15.27 -0.22 -24.51
C THR A 63 16.05 -0.39 -23.19
N GLN A 64 16.69 0.69 -22.72
CA GLN A 64 17.53 0.66 -21.53
C GLN A 64 16.70 0.83 -20.26
N ASP A 65 16.78 -0.14 -19.34
CA ASP A 65 16.07 -0.11 -18.07
C ASP A 65 16.44 1.12 -17.21
N ALA A 66 17.70 1.57 -17.26
CA ALA A 66 18.15 2.76 -16.55
C ALA A 66 17.41 4.03 -17.05
N VAL A 67 17.23 4.16 -18.37
CA VAL A 67 16.47 5.28 -18.96
C VAL A 67 15.03 5.24 -18.48
N HIS A 68 14.38 4.09 -18.59
CA HIS A 68 13.00 3.92 -18.11
C HIS A 68 12.88 4.28 -16.61
N PHE A 69 13.81 3.80 -15.78
CA PHE A 69 13.79 4.05 -14.35
C PHE A 69 13.90 5.55 -14.01
N HIS A 70 14.88 6.25 -14.58
CA HIS A 70 15.12 7.66 -14.28
C HIS A 70 14.06 8.58 -14.88
N VAL A 71 13.64 8.30 -16.11
CA VAL A 71 12.60 9.08 -16.80
C VAL A 71 11.25 8.95 -16.10
N LEU A 72 10.86 7.75 -15.67
CA LEU A 72 9.66 7.56 -14.87
C LEU A 72 9.79 8.22 -13.50
N GLY A 73 10.99 8.22 -12.89
CA GLY A 73 11.24 8.95 -11.66
C GLY A 73 11.03 10.46 -11.80
N ALA A 74 11.58 11.05 -12.87
CA ALA A 74 11.37 12.46 -13.18
C ALA A 74 9.90 12.77 -13.47
N PHE A 75 9.21 11.89 -14.20
CA PHE A 75 7.77 12.03 -14.47
C PHE A 75 6.95 12.03 -13.17
N LEU A 76 7.22 11.11 -12.25
CA LEU A 76 6.56 11.04 -10.94
C LEU A 76 6.71 12.32 -10.12
N THR A 77 7.90 12.93 -10.17
CA THR A 77 8.16 14.21 -9.48
C THR A 77 7.49 15.39 -10.19
N GLY A 78 7.51 15.39 -11.51
CA GLY A 78 7.03 16.53 -12.31
C GLY A 78 5.52 16.56 -12.53
N ILE A 79 4.85 15.42 -12.48
CA ILE A 79 3.40 15.33 -12.76
C ILE A 79 2.56 16.14 -11.77
N ALA A 80 3.06 16.33 -10.55
CA ALA A 80 2.41 17.17 -9.55
C ALA A 80 2.27 18.65 -9.99
N HIS A 81 3.07 19.09 -10.95
CA HIS A 81 3.09 20.45 -11.49
C HIS A 81 2.34 20.60 -12.82
N VAL A 82 1.86 19.50 -13.41
CA VAL A 82 1.09 19.54 -14.66
C VAL A 82 -0.38 19.78 -14.35
N ASP A 83 -0.88 20.97 -14.61
CA ASP A 83 -2.28 21.35 -14.38
C ASP A 83 -3.19 21.18 -15.62
N ASP A 84 -2.59 20.98 -16.79
CA ASP A 84 -3.32 20.85 -18.06
C ASP A 84 -3.72 19.37 -18.28
N LEU A 85 -5.01 19.09 -18.08
CA LEU A 85 -5.57 17.74 -18.30
C LEU A 85 -5.40 17.24 -19.73
N LEU A 86 -5.37 18.14 -20.73
CA LEU A 86 -5.21 17.75 -22.13
C LEU A 86 -3.80 17.16 -22.42
N GLN A 87 -2.79 17.62 -21.70
CA GLN A 87 -1.45 17.05 -21.80
C GLN A 87 -1.38 15.63 -21.22
N LEU A 88 -2.24 15.31 -20.26
CA LEU A 88 -2.28 14.02 -19.57
C LEU A 88 -3.24 13.02 -20.22
N GLU A 89 -4.09 13.50 -21.16
CA GLU A 89 -5.05 12.64 -21.84
C GLU A 89 -4.36 11.52 -22.62
N GLY A 90 -4.85 10.29 -22.46
CA GLY A 90 -4.30 9.10 -23.10
C GLY A 90 -2.94 8.64 -22.57
N VAL A 91 -2.24 9.41 -21.70
CA VAL A 91 -0.93 9.01 -21.13
C VAL A 91 -1.07 7.79 -20.23
N CYS A 92 -2.10 7.73 -19.41
CA CYS A 92 -2.33 6.60 -18.50
C CYS A 92 -2.51 5.28 -19.26
N GLU A 93 -3.36 5.30 -20.29
CA GLU A 93 -3.63 4.11 -21.10
C GLU A 93 -2.39 3.68 -21.89
N TRP A 94 -1.66 4.64 -22.44
CA TRP A 94 -0.39 4.40 -23.13
C TRP A 94 0.68 3.82 -22.17
N LEU A 95 0.83 4.36 -20.95
CA LEU A 95 1.75 3.81 -19.96
C LEU A 95 1.37 2.38 -19.57
N LEU A 96 0.09 2.10 -19.41
CA LEU A 96 -0.39 0.75 -19.10
C LEU A 96 -0.07 -0.23 -20.21
N GLN A 97 -0.35 0.13 -21.46
CA GLN A 97 0.01 -0.68 -22.62
C GLN A 97 1.52 -0.90 -22.67
N ARG A 98 2.32 0.13 -22.43
CA ARG A 98 3.78 0.01 -22.45
C ARG A 98 4.29 -0.92 -21.35
N ALA A 99 3.77 -0.77 -20.12
CA ALA A 99 4.14 -1.59 -18.98
C ALA A 99 3.80 -3.08 -19.17
N THR A 100 2.71 -3.39 -19.87
CA THR A 100 2.31 -4.79 -20.13
C THR A 100 3.10 -5.44 -21.26
N HIS A 101 3.57 -4.65 -22.26
CA HIS A 101 4.32 -5.18 -23.40
C HIS A 101 5.85 -5.22 -23.18
N HIS A 102 6.36 -4.46 -22.24
CA HIS A 102 7.78 -4.39 -21.96
C HIS A 102 8.16 -5.32 -20.80
N ALA A 103 8.97 -6.35 -21.08
CA ALA A 103 9.50 -7.24 -20.05
C ALA A 103 10.55 -6.50 -19.20
N SER A 104 10.09 -5.71 -18.25
CA SER A 104 10.93 -4.89 -17.38
C SER A 104 11.31 -5.62 -16.09
N PRO A 105 12.51 -5.36 -15.53
CA PRO A 105 12.85 -5.74 -14.17
C PRO A 105 11.85 -5.22 -13.14
N ALA A 106 11.77 -5.87 -11.99
CA ALA A 106 10.79 -5.54 -10.95
C ALA A 106 10.84 -4.06 -10.52
N TYR A 107 12.04 -3.48 -10.40
CA TYR A 107 12.20 -2.08 -9.99
C TYR A 107 11.71 -1.07 -11.04
N VAL A 108 11.84 -1.38 -12.34
CA VAL A 108 11.30 -0.55 -13.44
C VAL A 108 9.78 -0.70 -13.49
N ARG A 109 9.28 -1.92 -13.39
CA ARG A 109 7.85 -2.21 -13.35
C ARG A 109 7.16 -1.46 -12.20
N ALA A 110 7.76 -1.44 -11.00
CA ALA A 110 7.25 -0.69 -9.87
C ALA A 110 7.11 0.82 -10.18
N ARG A 111 8.05 1.40 -10.93
CA ARG A 111 7.97 2.80 -11.39
C ARG A 111 6.83 3.02 -12.37
N TYR A 112 6.65 2.12 -13.35
CA TYR A 112 5.51 2.19 -14.28
C TYR A 112 4.17 2.15 -13.51
N VAL A 113 4.03 1.17 -12.65
CA VAL A 113 2.81 0.99 -11.84
C VAL A 113 2.49 2.23 -11.03
N ARG A 114 3.49 2.77 -10.32
CA ARG A 114 3.32 3.98 -9.53
C ARG A 114 2.97 5.19 -10.40
N ALA A 115 3.62 5.36 -11.56
CA ALA A 115 3.31 6.43 -12.49
C ALA A 115 1.86 6.36 -13.00
N ILE A 116 1.36 5.17 -13.33
CA ILE A 116 -0.02 4.95 -13.76
C ILE A 116 -1.01 5.33 -12.64
N VAL A 117 -0.75 4.89 -11.41
CA VAL A 117 -1.63 5.17 -10.26
C VAL A 117 -1.66 6.67 -9.95
N ILE A 118 -0.49 7.30 -9.81
CA ILE A 118 -0.39 8.75 -9.50
C ILE A 118 -1.01 9.58 -10.61
N LEU A 119 -0.80 9.23 -11.87
CA LEU A 119 -1.43 9.91 -13.00
C LEU A 119 -2.96 9.79 -12.95
N SER A 120 -3.49 8.60 -12.64
CA SER A 120 -4.94 8.39 -12.52
C SER A 120 -5.54 9.20 -11.38
N LEU A 121 -4.84 9.29 -10.24
CA LEU A 121 -5.23 10.14 -9.11
C LEU A 121 -5.21 11.62 -9.52
N ARG A 122 -4.11 12.08 -10.16
CA ARG A 122 -3.97 13.46 -10.62
C ARG A 122 -5.08 13.87 -11.57
N MET A 123 -5.33 13.07 -12.60
CA MET A 123 -6.40 13.34 -13.57
C MET A 123 -7.78 13.38 -12.91
N THR A 124 -8.07 12.46 -12.00
CA THR A 124 -9.34 12.42 -11.28
C THR A 124 -9.50 13.62 -10.37
N GLY A 125 -8.47 13.99 -9.60
CA GLY A 125 -8.50 15.14 -8.72
C GLY A 125 -8.63 16.46 -9.49
N LEU A 126 -7.83 16.67 -10.53
CA LEU A 126 -7.91 17.86 -11.38
C LEU A 126 -9.27 18.02 -12.07
N SER A 127 -9.94 16.93 -12.44
CA SER A 127 -11.26 16.97 -13.06
C SER A 127 -12.31 17.65 -12.17
N THR A 128 -12.12 17.66 -10.86
CA THR A 128 -13.04 18.32 -9.92
C THR A 128 -13.07 19.85 -10.10
N ARG A 129 -12.02 20.41 -10.69
CA ARG A 129 -11.90 21.86 -10.93
C ARG A 129 -12.80 22.36 -12.09
N THR A 130 -13.25 21.45 -12.95
CA THR A 130 -14.13 21.77 -14.10
C THR A 130 -15.47 21.04 -13.98
N THR A 131 -15.48 19.77 -14.31
CA THR A 131 -16.63 18.87 -14.14
C THR A 131 -16.15 17.60 -13.48
N PRO A 132 -16.68 17.20 -12.30
CA PRO A 132 -16.24 15.99 -11.63
C PRO A 132 -16.36 14.77 -12.55
N ASN A 133 -15.24 14.33 -13.10
CA ASN A 133 -15.16 13.16 -13.96
C ASN A 133 -14.24 12.12 -13.31
N SER A 134 -14.78 10.95 -13.09
CA SER A 134 -14.14 9.87 -12.34
C SER A 134 -13.52 8.79 -13.24
N THR A 135 -13.47 9.01 -14.55
CA THR A 135 -13.16 7.94 -15.53
C THR A 135 -11.78 7.32 -15.30
N SER A 136 -10.75 8.10 -14.98
CA SER A 136 -9.37 7.57 -14.86
C SER A 136 -9.20 6.55 -13.74
N LEU A 137 -9.67 6.83 -12.52
CA LEU A 137 -9.60 5.87 -11.41
C LEU A 137 -10.50 4.65 -11.62
N LEU A 138 -11.70 4.84 -12.17
CA LEU A 138 -12.59 3.73 -12.49
C LEU A 138 -12.00 2.83 -13.58
N THR A 139 -11.36 3.42 -14.59
CA THR A 139 -10.66 2.68 -15.63
C THR A 139 -9.49 1.91 -15.07
N LEU A 140 -8.68 2.52 -14.19
CA LEU A 140 -7.60 1.85 -13.48
C LEU A 140 -8.10 0.64 -12.67
N GLY A 141 -9.18 0.82 -11.91
CA GLY A 141 -9.82 -0.26 -11.14
C GLY A 141 -10.25 -1.43 -12.03
N LYS A 142 -10.87 -1.16 -13.18
CA LYS A 142 -11.28 -2.17 -14.17
C LYS A 142 -10.07 -2.89 -14.80
N HIS A 143 -9.00 -2.16 -15.10
CA HIS A 143 -7.77 -2.78 -15.61
C HIS A 143 -7.12 -3.70 -14.58
N ALA A 144 -7.00 -3.25 -13.33
CA ALA A 144 -6.47 -4.08 -12.24
C ALA A 144 -7.30 -5.36 -12.07
N GLN A 145 -8.63 -5.27 -12.08
CA GLN A 145 -9.52 -6.44 -12.02
C GLN A 145 -9.33 -7.39 -13.20
N SER A 146 -9.24 -6.85 -14.43
CA SER A 146 -9.04 -7.67 -15.64
C SER A 146 -7.73 -8.46 -15.57
N LEU A 147 -6.65 -7.81 -15.15
CA LEU A 147 -5.33 -8.42 -15.01
C LEU A 147 -5.28 -9.42 -13.85
N LEU A 148 -5.95 -9.14 -12.72
CA LEU A 148 -6.07 -10.09 -11.61
C LEU A 148 -6.78 -11.37 -12.02
N ARG A 149 -7.85 -11.29 -12.83
CA ARG A 149 -8.57 -12.48 -13.34
C ARG A 149 -7.70 -13.37 -14.24
N THR A 150 -6.71 -12.80 -14.91
CA THR A 150 -5.74 -13.55 -15.71
C THR A 150 -4.49 -13.96 -14.92
N HIS A 151 -4.49 -13.75 -13.60
CA HIS A 151 -3.36 -14.00 -12.69
C HIS A 151 -2.07 -13.27 -13.10
N ASP A 152 -2.20 -12.10 -13.76
CA ASP A 152 -1.07 -11.28 -14.15
C ASP A 152 -0.49 -10.55 -12.93
N ILE A 153 0.83 -10.58 -12.80
CA ILE A 153 1.57 -9.88 -11.73
C ILE A 153 1.30 -8.37 -11.75
N MET A 154 1.02 -7.80 -12.92
CA MET A 154 0.69 -6.38 -13.07
C MET A 154 -0.64 -6.03 -12.38
N GLY A 155 -1.63 -6.94 -12.39
CA GLY A 155 -2.89 -6.73 -11.70
C GLY A 155 -2.70 -6.58 -10.18
N TRP A 156 -1.88 -7.44 -9.59
CA TRP A 156 -1.51 -7.35 -8.18
C TRP A 156 -0.73 -6.07 -7.88
N ALA A 157 0.23 -5.73 -8.71
CA ALA A 157 1.05 -4.54 -8.53
C ALA A 157 0.22 -3.24 -8.62
N LEU A 158 -0.72 -3.14 -9.58
CA LEU A 158 -1.61 -1.99 -9.70
C LEU A 158 -2.57 -1.87 -8.51
N ALA A 159 -3.16 -2.98 -8.09
CA ALA A 159 -4.07 -2.98 -6.94
C ALA A 159 -3.33 -2.63 -5.64
N SER A 160 -2.12 -3.16 -5.42
CA SER A 160 -1.26 -2.83 -4.27
C SER A 160 -0.87 -1.35 -4.28
N ALA A 161 -0.34 -0.84 -5.40
CA ALA A 161 0.08 0.55 -5.50
C ALA A 161 -1.08 1.53 -5.29
N LEU A 162 -2.29 1.19 -5.79
CA LEU A 162 -3.48 2.01 -5.54
C LEU A 162 -3.82 2.09 -4.05
N ALA A 163 -3.72 0.97 -3.32
CA ALA A 163 -3.94 0.98 -1.88
C ALA A 163 -2.87 1.80 -1.14
N HIS A 164 -1.58 1.58 -1.48
CA HIS A 164 -0.46 2.25 -0.82
C HIS A 164 -0.50 3.77 -0.95
N GLU A 165 -0.91 4.33 -2.08
CA GLU A 165 -1.02 5.79 -2.25
C GLU A 165 -2.02 6.46 -1.29
N PHE A 166 -2.91 5.67 -0.65
CA PHE A 166 -3.82 6.17 0.37
C PHE A 166 -3.41 5.78 1.81
N LEU A 167 -2.41 4.92 1.97
CA LEU A 167 -1.85 4.54 3.27
C LEU A 167 -0.75 5.49 3.73
N ASP A 168 0.11 5.92 2.80
CA ASP A 168 1.24 6.82 3.04
C ASP A 168 0.75 8.27 3.24
N GLN A 169 -0.07 8.47 4.27
CA GLN A 169 -0.51 9.81 4.70
C GLN A 169 0.57 10.47 5.57
N ASP A 170 1.73 10.74 5.04
CA ASP A 170 2.55 11.84 5.51
C ASP A 170 1.80 13.14 5.17
N GLU A 171 1.37 13.84 6.19
CA GLU A 171 0.41 14.97 6.17
C GLU A 171 0.73 16.07 5.15
N ASP A 172 1.94 16.11 4.59
CA ASP A 172 2.42 17.18 3.72
C ASP A 172 2.59 16.84 2.23
N ARG A 173 2.40 15.59 1.78
CA ARG A 173 2.73 15.23 0.39
C ARG A 173 1.80 14.19 -0.22
N THR A 174 0.74 14.65 -0.83
CA THR A 174 0.12 13.80 -1.85
C THR A 174 1.06 13.75 -3.06
N SER A 175 1.61 12.56 -3.35
CA SER A 175 2.54 12.32 -4.48
C SER A 175 1.97 12.85 -5.81
N ALA A 176 0.65 12.92 -5.92
CA ALA A 176 -0.06 13.44 -7.08
C ALA A 176 -0.19 14.98 -7.11
N GLY A 177 0.30 15.71 -6.12
CA GLY A 177 0.16 17.17 -6.03
C GLY A 177 -1.30 17.65 -5.94
N LEU A 178 -2.17 16.83 -5.33
CA LEU A 178 -3.58 17.13 -5.13
C LEU A 178 -3.78 17.98 -3.88
N ARG A 179 -4.83 18.80 -3.89
CA ARG A 179 -5.33 19.45 -2.68
C ARG A 179 -6.00 18.42 -1.79
N GLU A 180 -6.12 18.70 -0.51
CA GLU A 180 -6.72 17.79 0.47
C GLU A 180 -8.12 17.30 0.03
N ASN A 181 -9.00 18.21 -0.36
CA ASN A 181 -10.34 17.88 -0.83
C ASN A 181 -10.36 17.06 -2.13
N GLU A 182 -9.40 17.30 -3.05
CA GLU A 182 -9.23 16.52 -4.29
C GLU A 182 -8.77 15.09 -3.96
N PHE A 183 -7.88 14.94 -2.99
CA PHE A 183 -7.40 13.65 -2.53
C PHE A 183 -8.50 12.85 -1.81
N VAL A 184 -9.24 13.50 -0.89
CA VAL A 184 -10.38 12.90 -0.20
C VAL A 184 -11.47 12.48 -1.20
N TRP A 185 -11.69 13.26 -2.25
CA TRP A 185 -12.56 12.88 -3.36
C TRP A 185 -12.11 11.59 -4.04
N CYS A 186 -10.80 11.47 -4.37
CA CYS A 186 -10.25 10.25 -4.95
C CYS A 186 -10.45 9.05 -4.03
N ALA A 187 -10.18 9.21 -2.73
CA ALA A 187 -10.38 8.15 -1.73
C ALA A 187 -11.86 7.74 -1.63
N ALA A 188 -12.78 8.70 -1.56
CA ALA A 188 -14.21 8.44 -1.53
C ALA A 188 -14.68 7.69 -2.79
N LEU A 189 -14.19 8.08 -3.95
CA LEU A 189 -14.51 7.44 -5.22
C LEU A 189 -14.00 6.00 -5.29
N VAL A 190 -12.76 5.76 -4.86
CA VAL A 190 -12.21 4.40 -4.76
C VAL A 190 -13.05 3.56 -3.81
N GLN A 191 -13.43 4.10 -2.66
CA GLN A 191 -14.26 3.41 -1.67
C GLN A 191 -15.64 3.01 -2.20
N VAL A 192 -16.29 3.88 -2.97
CA VAL A 192 -17.67 3.66 -3.42
C VAL A 192 -17.73 2.87 -4.73
N ALA A 193 -16.78 3.09 -5.63
CA ALA A 193 -16.89 2.61 -7.01
C ALA A 193 -15.80 1.61 -7.45
N VAL A 194 -14.63 1.59 -6.78
CA VAL A 194 -13.56 0.65 -7.14
C VAL A 194 -13.55 -0.56 -6.21
N ILE A 195 -13.57 -0.34 -4.91
CA ILE A 195 -13.49 -1.42 -3.90
C ILE A 195 -14.59 -2.49 -4.06
N PRO A 196 -15.88 -2.14 -4.28
CA PRO A 196 -16.94 -3.13 -4.41
C PRO A 196 -16.72 -4.15 -5.51
N ASP A 197 -16.12 -3.72 -6.61
CA ASP A 197 -15.83 -4.58 -7.76
C ASP A 197 -14.46 -5.26 -7.65
N LEU A 198 -13.48 -4.61 -7.02
CA LEU A 198 -12.11 -5.08 -6.92
C LEU A 198 -11.96 -6.20 -5.87
N VAL A 199 -12.56 -6.04 -4.69
CA VAL A 199 -12.37 -6.96 -3.54
C VAL A 199 -12.80 -8.39 -3.86
N PRO A 200 -13.94 -8.67 -4.49
CA PRO A 200 -14.32 -10.04 -4.85
C PRO A 200 -13.32 -10.71 -5.81
N VAL A 201 -12.78 -9.93 -6.77
CA VAL A 201 -11.78 -10.44 -7.72
C VAL A 201 -10.45 -10.67 -7.02
N LEU A 202 -10.04 -9.76 -6.14
CA LEU A 202 -8.82 -9.88 -5.35
C LEU A 202 -8.85 -11.14 -4.47
N LEU A 203 -9.94 -11.38 -3.76
CA LEU A 203 -10.11 -12.59 -2.92
C LEU A 203 -10.07 -13.88 -3.74
N SER A 204 -10.81 -13.94 -4.87
CA SER A 204 -10.82 -15.14 -5.72
C SER A 204 -9.44 -15.41 -6.34
N SER A 205 -8.74 -14.36 -6.78
CA SER A 205 -7.39 -14.48 -7.34
C SER A 205 -6.36 -14.84 -6.26
N PHE A 206 -6.53 -14.30 -5.04
CA PHE A 206 -5.67 -14.60 -3.91
C PHE A 206 -5.78 -16.06 -3.49
N HIS A 207 -6.99 -16.58 -3.36
CA HIS A 207 -7.23 -17.99 -3.07
C HIS A 207 -6.59 -18.93 -4.12
N ALA A 208 -6.62 -18.53 -5.40
CA ALA A 208 -6.01 -19.30 -6.48
C ALA A 208 -4.48 -19.20 -6.53
N THR A 209 -3.87 -18.13 -5.98
CA THR A 209 -2.42 -17.88 -6.10
C THR A 209 -1.59 -18.82 -5.20
N GLY A 210 -1.98 -19.07 -3.98
CA GLY A 210 -1.27 -19.95 -3.05
C GLY A 210 0.19 -19.56 -2.71
N PRO A 211 0.74 -20.04 -1.59
CA PRO A 211 2.08 -19.63 -1.10
C PRO A 211 3.26 -20.03 -2.01
N SER A 212 3.08 -21.06 -2.84
CA SER A 212 4.12 -21.56 -3.74
C SER A 212 4.26 -20.75 -5.04
N SER A 213 3.36 -19.82 -5.28
CA SER A 213 3.38 -19.00 -6.49
C SER A 213 4.46 -17.91 -6.40
N PRO A 214 5.21 -17.65 -7.49
CA PRO A 214 6.16 -16.53 -7.52
C PRO A 214 5.49 -15.15 -7.39
N VAL A 215 4.19 -15.08 -7.61
CA VAL A 215 3.38 -13.85 -7.47
C VAL A 215 2.92 -13.63 -6.02
N TRP A 216 3.01 -14.67 -5.18
CA TRP A 216 2.51 -14.63 -3.82
C TRP A 216 3.00 -13.46 -2.94
N PRO A 217 4.29 -13.05 -2.95
CA PRO A 217 4.74 -11.92 -2.15
C PRO A 217 4.02 -10.61 -2.50
N ILE A 218 3.77 -10.36 -3.79
CA ILE A 218 3.05 -9.17 -4.25
C ILE A 218 1.55 -9.28 -3.89
N ALA A 219 0.98 -10.48 -4.00
CA ALA A 219 -0.42 -10.71 -3.62
C ALA A 219 -0.63 -10.49 -2.12
N ALA A 220 0.29 -10.95 -1.27
CA ALA A 220 0.25 -10.74 0.16
C ALA A 220 0.39 -9.25 0.53
N ASP A 221 1.33 -8.54 -0.09
CA ASP A 221 1.50 -7.09 0.06
C ASP A 221 0.23 -6.33 -0.35
N CYS A 222 -0.38 -6.70 -1.47
CA CYS A 222 -1.63 -6.12 -1.93
C CYS A 222 -2.76 -6.29 -0.91
N VAL A 223 -2.97 -7.51 -0.40
CA VAL A 223 -4.01 -7.78 0.61
C VAL A 223 -3.75 -6.99 1.88
N GLN A 224 -2.50 -6.95 2.33
CA GLN A 224 -2.09 -6.18 3.49
C GLN A 224 -2.39 -4.68 3.32
N ALA A 225 -2.05 -4.10 2.16
CA ALA A 225 -2.31 -2.71 1.87
C ALA A 225 -3.83 -2.40 1.93
N TRP A 226 -4.68 -3.24 1.36
CA TRP A 226 -6.13 -3.07 1.44
C TRP A 226 -6.69 -3.24 2.84
N LEU A 227 -6.12 -4.10 3.68
CA LEU A 227 -6.48 -4.23 5.09
C LEU A 227 -6.07 -3.00 5.92
N GLY A 228 -5.01 -2.32 5.53
CA GLY A 228 -4.60 -1.05 6.13
C GLY A 228 -5.42 0.17 5.67
N TRP A 229 -6.26 0.02 4.65
CA TRP A 229 -7.06 1.11 4.09
C TRP A 229 -7.95 1.78 5.13
N ARG A 230 -7.85 3.10 5.23
CA ARG A 230 -8.69 3.91 6.10
C ARG A 230 -9.88 4.45 5.30
N CYS A 231 -11.08 4.08 5.73
CA CYS A 231 -12.29 4.55 5.10
C CYS A 231 -12.53 6.03 5.38
N VAL A 232 -12.90 6.76 4.34
CA VAL A 232 -13.44 8.11 4.48
C VAL A 232 -14.86 8.01 5.03
N SER A 233 -15.23 8.87 5.99
CA SER A 233 -16.60 8.96 6.47
C SER A 233 -17.49 9.51 5.35
N LEU A 234 -18.43 8.70 4.87
CA LEU A 234 -19.34 9.06 3.79
C LEU A 234 -20.78 9.02 4.29
N PRO A 235 -21.70 9.83 3.68
CA PRO A 235 -23.12 9.70 3.94
C PRO A 235 -23.64 8.35 3.46
N ASP A 236 -24.76 7.91 4.02
CA ASP A 236 -25.43 6.69 3.59
C ASP A 236 -25.77 6.80 2.09
N THR A 237 -25.08 6.04 1.25
CA THR A 237 -25.29 5.86 -0.19
C THR A 237 -25.49 7.14 -1.01
N PRO A 238 -24.42 7.81 -1.48
CA PRO A 238 -24.55 8.89 -2.44
C PRO A 238 -25.17 8.36 -3.75
N SER A 239 -26.21 9.02 -4.25
CA SER A 239 -26.93 8.60 -5.45
C SER A 239 -26.18 8.91 -6.76
N SER A 240 -25.17 9.78 -6.69
CA SER A 240 -24.34 10.16 -7.84
C SER A 240 -22.94 10.65 -7.43
N HIS A 241 -22.00 10.61 -8.39
CA HIS A 241 -20.66 11.17 -8.18
C HIS A 241 -20.67 12.69 -7.90
N ALA A 242 -21.63 13.42 -8.46
CA ALA A 242 -21.78 14.86 -8.22
C ALA A 242 -22.23 15.14 -6.77
N GLU A 243 -23.11 14.32 -6.23
CA GLU A 243 -23.54 14.41 -4.83
C GLU A 243 -22.39 14.05 -3.88
N LEU A 244 -21.65 12.99 -4.18
CA LEU A 244 -20.45 12.61 -3.44
C LEU A 244 -19.42 13.74 -3.42
N TRP A 245 -19.17 14.38 -4.57
CA TRP A 245 -18.26 15.52 -4.64
C TRP A 245 -18.75 16.72 -3.82
N THR A 246 -20.05 17.03 -3.90
CA THR A 246 -20.65 18.10 -3.11
C THR A 246 -20.46 17.84 -1.61
N TYR A 247 -20.69 16.60 -1.19
CA TYR A 247 -20.47 16.20 0.21
C TYR A 247 -19.01 16.38 0.64
N VAL A 248 -18.06 15.85 -0.11
CA VAL A 248 -16.62 15.93 0.20
C VAL A 248 -16.14 17.38 0.23
N ARG A 249 -16.65 18.23 -0.68
CA ARG A 249 -16.29 19.64 -0.75
C ARG A 249 -16.81 20.44 0.44
N ASP A 250 -18.06 20.17 0.86
CA ASP A 250 -18.77 21.00 1.84
C ASP A 250 -18.60 20.47 3.29
N THR A 251 -18.16 19.22 3.44
CA THR A 251 -17.93 18.57 4.74
C THR A 251 -16.46 18.12 4.79
N PRO A 252 -15.54 18.96 5.32
CA PRO A 252 -14.15 18.53 5.47
C PRO A 252 -14.09 17.26 6.32
N PRO A 253 -13.30 16.26 5.94
CA PRO A 253 -13.18 15.02 6.69
C PRO A 253 -12.66 15.33 8.09
N GLU A 254 -13.40 14.90 9.09
CA GLU A 254 -12.86 14.90 10.46
C GLU A 254 -11.73 13.86 10.52
N PRO A 255 -10.56 14.24 11.06
CA PRO A 255 -9.50 13.26 11.29
C PRO A 255 -10.05 12.16 12.20
N PRO A 256 -9.67 10.87 11.98
CA PRO A 256 -10.13 9.79 12.81
C PRO A 256 -9.75 10.07 14.26
N LEU A 257 -10.75 10.17 15.14
CA LEU A 257 -10.53 10.39 16.56
C LEU A 257 -9.68 9.24 17.12
N PRO A 258 -8.64 9.53 17.89
CA PRO A 258 -7.86 8.51 18.57
C PRO A 258 -8.77 7.60 19.41
N GLY A 259 -8.71 6.29 19.19
CA GLY A 259 -9.49 5.30 19.94
C GLY A 259 -10.89 4.99 19.38
N VAL A 260 -11.32 5.60 18.28
CA VAL A 260 -12.53 5.21 17.57
C VAL A 260 -12.22 3.99 16.71
N THR A 261 -12.99 2.92 16.88
CA THR A 261 -12.94 1.71 16.06
C THR A 261 -13.09 2.14 14.58
N LEU A 262 -12.08 1.90 13.77
CA LEU A 262 -12.12 2.19 12.35
C LEU A 262 -13.36 1.53 11.74
N ARG A 263 -14.30 2.33 11.24
CA ARG A 263 -15.42 1.80 10.49
C ARG A 263 -14.88 1.28 9.17
N VAL A 264 -14.82 -0.03 9.05
CA VAL A 264 -14.47 -0.68 7.78
C VAL A 264 -15.61 -0.45 6.80
N SER A 265 -15.28 0.02 5.61
CA SER A 265 -16.28 0.13 4.54
C SER A 265 -16.92 -1.24 4.30
N PRO A 266 -18.25 -1.34 4.18
CA PRO A 266 -18.94 -2.59 3.89
C PRO A 266 -18.32 -3.39 2.73
N PRO A 267 -17.88 -2.78 1.62
CA PRO A 267 -17.20 -3.49 0.54
C PRO A 267 -15.86 -4.13 0.92
N LEU A 268 -15.16 -3.63 1.95
CA LEU A 268 -13.91 -4.24 2.46
C LEU A 268 -14.16 -5.37 3.47
N ALA A 269 -15.35 -5.46 4.05
CA ALA A 269 -15.68 -6.48 5.04
C ALA A 269 -15.31 -7.91 4.62
N PRO A 270 -15.50 -8.34 3.36
CA PRO A 270 -15.07 -9.68 2.93
C PRO A 270 -13.59 -9.97 3.13
N LEU A 271 -12.69 -8.98 2.99
CA LEU A 271 -11.25 -9.16 3.27
C LEU A 271 -10.99 -9.46 4.75
N TYR A 272 -11.68 -8.74 5.64
CA TYR A 272 -11.51 -8.91 7.08
C TYR A 272 -12.09 -10.24 7.61
N LEU A 273 -13.06 -10.79 6.89
CA LEU A 273 -13.76 -12.01 7.30
C LEU A 273 -13.20 -13.29 6.68
N HIS A 274 -12.33 -13.19 5.68
CA HIS A 274 -11.81 -14.36 4.99
C HIS A 274 -10.71 -15.06 5.79
N PRO A 275 -10.84 -16.36 6.10
CA PRO A 275 -9.87 -17.08 6.95
C PRO A 275 -8.46 -17.12 6.34
N ASP A 276 -8.35 -17.25 5.01
CA ASP A 276 -7.06 -17.32 4.32
C ASP A 276 -6.23 -16.03 4.46
N VAL A 277 -6.87 -14.89 4.65
CA VAL A 277 -6.18 -13.60 4.85
C VAL A 277 -5.31 -13.64 6.11
N ALA A 278 -5.84 -14.16 7.22
CA ALA A 278 -5.07 -14.31 8.45
C ALA A 278 -3.86 -15.23 8.25
N THR A 279 -4.05 -16.35 7.57
CA THR A 279 -2.98 -17.32 7.28
C THR A 279 -1.86 -16.72 6.45
N VAL A 280 -2.21 -15.96 5.41
CA VAL A 280 -1.22 -15.29 4.56
C VAL A 280 -0.44 -14.21 5.30
N LEU A 281 -1.12 -13.39 6.09
CA LEU A 281 -0.45 -12.38 6.92
C LEU A 281 0.54 -13.02 7.90
N GLY A 282 0.18 -14.15 8.50
CA GLY A 282 1.06 -14.91 9.38
C GLY A 282 2.30 -15.47 8.65
N HIS A 283 2.12 -16.02 7.47
CA HIS A 283 3.24 -16.47 6.64
C HIS A 283 4.17 -15.31 6.23
N ALA A 284 3.60 -14.19 5.80
CA ALA A 284 4.38 -13.00 5.46
C ALA A 284 5.13 -12.45 6.68
N ALA A 285 4.53 -12.42 7.85
CA ALA A 285 5.18 -11.98 9.09
C ALA A 285 6.39 -12.83 9.46
N ARG A 286 6.40 -14.13 9.12
CA ARG A 286 7.53 -15.04 9.39
C ARG A 286 8.65 -14.95 8.37
N GLN A 287 8.32 -14.76 7.11
CA GLN A 287 9.26 -15.02 6.00
C GLN A 287 9.78 -13.75 5.35
N ALA A 288 9.12 -12.62 5.54
CA ALA A 288 9.50 -11.39 4.87
C ALA A 288 10.61 -10.63 5.63
N PRO A 289 11.54 -9.98 4.93
CA PRO A 289 12.49 -9.07 5.54
C PRO A 289 11.79 -7.82 6.10
N SER A 290 12.37 -7.22 7.16
CA SER A 290 11.89 -5.92 7.68
C SER A 290 11.81 -4.85 6.56
N PRO A 291 10.77 -3.98 6.47
CA PRO A 291 9.74 -3.70 7.48
C PRO A 291 8.42 -4.48 7.30
N VAL A 292 8.29 -5.36 6.33
CA VAL A 292 7.05 -6.08 5.99
C VAL A 292 6.39 -6.78 7.19
N PRO A 293 7.13 -7.44 8.11
CA PRO A 293 6.51 -8.07 9.27
C PRO A 293 5.70 -7.09 10.13
N THR A 294 6.19 -5.86 10.32
CA THR A 294 5.49 -4.84 11.10
C THR A 294 4.12 -4.55 10.54
N ALA A 295 4.04 -4.31 9.24
CA ALA A 295 2.78 -4.02 8.57
C ALA A 295 1.82 -5.22 8.59
N CYS A 296 2.33 -6.46 8.52
CA CYS A 296 1.51 -7.67 8.67
C CYS A 296 0.90 -7.77 10.08
N TYR A 297 1.66 -7.44 11.12
CA TYR A 297 1.12 -7.40 12.48
C TYR A 297 0.06 -6.32 12.65
N GLU A 298 0.24 -5.14 12.08
CA GLU A 298 -0.78 -4.09 12.08
C GLU A 298 -2.03 -4.52 11.32
N ALA A 299 -1.90 -5.15 10.16
CA ALA A 299 -3.02 -5.70 9.41
C ALA A 299 -3.77 -6.78 10.21
N MET A 300 -3.06 -7.69 10.87
CA MET A 300 -3.67 -8.68 11.76
C MET A 300 -4.38 -8.03 12.96
N LEU A 301 -3.85 -6.93 13.49
CA LEU A 301 -4.50 -6.16 14.55
C LEU A 301 -5.81 -5.54 14.05
N HIS A 302 -5.84 -5.01 12.83
CA HIS A 302 -7.07 -4.53 12.22
C HIS A 302 -8.09 -5.65 12.07
N VAL A 303 -7.67 -6.83 11.60
CA VAL A 303 -8.53 -8.01 11.49
C VAL A 303 -9.05 -8.44 12.87
N ALA A 304 -8.22 -8.41 13.91
CA ALA A 304 -8.62 -8.74 15.28
C ALA A 304 -9.66 -7.77 15.86
N ASN A 305 -9.55 -6.49 15.53
CA ASN A 305 -10.46 -5.45 16.01
C ASN A 305 -11.76 -5.35 15.19
N TYR A 306 -11.85 -6.01 14.05
CA TYR A 306 -13.02 -5.95 13.21
C TYR A 306 -14.22 -6.66 13.85
N ARG A 307 -15.37 -5.97 13.86
CA ARG A 307 -16.65 -6.54 14.30
C ARG A 307 -17.66 -6.45 13.15
N PRO A 308 -18.25 -7.57 12.73
CA PRO A 308 -19.31 -7.52 11.74
C PRO A 308 -20.53 -6.80 12.31
N TRP A 309 -21.09 -5.87 11.55
CA TRP A 309 -22.21 -5.02 11.97
C TRP A 309 -23.58 -5.59 11.58
N SER A 310 -23.61 -6.65 10.76
CA SER A 310 -24.83 -7.36 10.43
C SER A 310 -24.65 -8.88 10.51
N LYS A 311 -25.74 -9.61 10.76
CA LYS A 311 -25.73 -11.08 10.81
C LYS A 311 -25.41 -11.72 9.45
N GLU A 312 -25.75 -11.04 8.36
CA GLU A 312 -25.48 -11.52 7.00
C GLU A 312 -23.98 -11.51 6.68
N VAL A 313 -23.27 -10.52 7.18
CA VAL A 313 -21.81 -10.39 7.01
C VAL A 313 -21.04 -11.26 8.02
N ALA A 314 -21.69 -11.67 9.12
CA ALA A 314 -21.04 -12.42 10.22
C ALA A 314 -20.85 -13.92 9.93
N GLY A 315 -21.31 -14.47 8.80
CA GLY A 315 -21.35 -15.93 8.56
C GLY A 315 -20.00 -16.64 8.65
N THR A 316 -18.93 -16.02 8.16
CA THR A 316 -17.55 -16.58 8.17
C THR A 316 -16.68 -16.04 9.32
N TRP A 317 -17.22 -15.19 10.17
CA TRP A 317 -16.48 -14.59 11.27
C TRP A 317 -15.89 -15.60 12.25
N PRO A 318 -16.60 -16.64 12.69
CA PRO A 318 -16.03 -17.67 13.57
C PRO A 318 -14.83 -18.39 12.96
N GLU A 319 -14.90 -18.72 11.67
CA GLU A 319 -13.82 -19.40 10.96
C GLU A 319 -12.58 -18.48 10.83
N GLN A 320 -12.79 -17.22 10.52
CA GLN A 320 -11.74 -16.23 10.46
C GLN A 320 -11.05 -16.03 11.83
N ARG A 321 -11.83 -16.02 12.93
CA ARG A 321 -11.29 -15.93 14.31
C ARG A 321 -10.46 -17.15 14.66
N ALA A 322 -10.91 -18.33 14.31
CA ALA A 322 -10.16 -19.57 14.50
C ALA A 322 -8.86 -19.56 13.69
N ALA A 323 -8.89 -19.13 12.42
CA ALA A 323 -7.70 -19.00 11.59
C ALA A 323 -6.68 -18.01 12.17
N LEU A 324 -7.14 -16.84 12.62
CA LEU A 324 -6.27 -15.84 13.26
C LEU A 324 -5.62 -16.39 14.55
N LEU A 325 -6.37 -17.09 15.39
CA LEU A 325 -5.82 -17.73 16.59
C LEU A 325 -4.75 -18.78 16.27
N HIS A 326 -4.97 -19.62 15.26
CA HIS A 326 -3.95 -20.58 14.81
C HIS A 326 -2.67 -19.87 14.37
N VAL A 327 -2.81 -18.82 13.58
CA VAL A 327 -1.66 -18.01 13.12
C VAL A 327 -0.91 -17.39 14.31
N LEU A 328 -1.62 -16.85 15.30
CA LEU A 328 -0.97 -16.28 16.49
C LEU A 328 -0.25 -17.34 17.32
N MET A 329 -0.82 -18.54 17.45
CA MET A 329 -0.15 -19.66 18.10
C MET A 329 1.11 -20.07 17.36
N ASP A 330 1.03 -20.20 16.05
CA ASP A 330 2.17 -20.54 15.21
C ASP A 330 3.28 -19.47 15.27
N LEU A 331 2.94 -18.18 15.39
CA LEU A 331 3.90 -17.10 15.52
C LEU A 331 4.59 -17.07 16.89
N THR A 332 4.07 -17.79 17.89
CA THR A 332 4.76 -17.97 19.19
C THR A 332 5.80 -19.08 19.17
N GLU A 333 5.84 -19.93 18.14
CA GLU A 333 6.82 -21.00 17.98
C GLU A 333 8.16 -20.50 17.40
N MET A 334 8.76 -19.47 18.02
CA MET A 334 10.05 -18.94 17.56
C MET A 334 11.22 -19.62 18.28
N PRO A 335 12.19 -20.16 17.53
CA PRO A 335 13.25 -20.97 18.13
C PRO A 335 14.36 -20.18 18.83
N ASN A 336 14.49 -18.87 18.59
CA ASN A 336 15.58 -18.05 19.13
C ASN A 336 15.06 -16.65 19.53
N ALA A 337 15.32 -16.22 20.77
CA ALA A 337 14.88 -14.93 21.29
C ALA A 337 15.86 -13.81 20.90
N SER A 338 15.86 -13.36 19.66
CA SER A 338 16.49 -12.10 19.26
C SER A 338 15.66 -10.89 19.70
N ASP A 339 16.24 -9.69 19.66
CA ASP A 339 15.48 -8.47 20.00
C ASP A 339 14.31 -8.22 19.04
N ASP A 340 14.44 -8.61 17.78
CA ASP A 340 13.39 -8.55 16.78
C ASP A 340 12.27 -9.56 17.09
N ASP A 341 12.61 -10.76 17.56
CA ASP A 341 11.63 -11.78 17.98
C ASP A 341 10.81 -11.30 19.19
N ILE A 342 11.44 -10.57 20.10
CA ILE A 342 10.75 -10.01 21.27
C ILE A 342 9.75 -8.94 20.86
N ALA A 343 10.12 -8.05 19.93
CA ALA A 343 9.22 -7.05 19.39
C ALA A 343 8.04 -7.72 18.65
N ALA A 344 8.29 -8.80 17.91
CA ALA A 344 7.27 -9.61 17.26
C ALA A 344 6.33 -10.24 18.28
N LEU A 345 6.84 -10.84 19.35
CA LEU A 345 6.04 -11.45 20.42
C LEU A 345 5.18 -10.42 21.16
N GLN A 346 5.70 -9.21 21.39
CA GLN A 346 4.91 -8.13 21.97
C GLN A 346 3.71 -7.77 21.08
N ARG A 347 3.90 -7.73 19.76
CA ARG A 347 2.82 -7.48 18.78
C ARG A 347 1.83 -8.62 18.76
N VAL A 348 2.28 -9.87 18.72
CA VAL A 348 1.42 -11.07 18.82
C VAL A 348 0.57 -11.02 20.08
N THR A 349 1.17 -10.69 21.23
CA THR A 349 0.48 -10.55 22.51
C THR A 349 -0.58 -9.44 22.45
N HIS A 350 -0.25 -8.31 21.82
CA HIS A 350 -1.20 -7.21 21.67
C HIS A 350 -2.38 -7.61 20.79
N ILE A 351 -2.13 -8.25 19.64
CA ILE A 351 -3.20 -8.76 18.76
C ILE A 351 -4.08 -9.78 19.49
N TYR A 352 -3.47 -10.71 20.20
CA TYR A 352 -4.19 -11.70 21.00
C TYR A 352 -5.08 -11.05 22.07
N THR A 353 -4.54 -10.06 22.80
CA THR A 353 -5.28 -9.33 23.80
C THR A 353 -6.48 -8.59 23.20
N GLN A 354 -6.30 -7.95 22.06
CA GLN A 354 -7.38 -7.29 21.34
C GLN A 354 -8.42 -8.27 20.83
N LEU A 355 -7.99 -9.41 20.31
CA LEU A 355 -8.88 -10.48 19.88
C LEU A 355 -9.76 -10.96 21.04
N MET A 356 -9.15 -11.25 22.19
CA MET A 356 -9.86 -11.69 23.39
C MET A 356 -10.80 -10.61 23.95
N TYR A 357 -10.35 -9.35 23.95
CA TYR A 357 -11.17 -8.22 24.39
C TYR A 357 -12.37 -7.99 23.47
N THR A 358 -12.16 -8.08 22.16
CA THR A 358 -13.21 -7.89 21.17
C THR A 358 -14.26 -8.99 21.22
N ASP A 359 -13.83 -10.23 21.50
CA ASP A 359 -14.68 -11.43 21.47
C ASP A 359 -15.22 -11.85 22.83
N SER A 360 -14.74 -11.22 23.93
CA SER A 360 -15.05 -11.64 25.30
C SER A 360 -16.54 -11.73 25.65
N GLY A 361 -17.40 -11.07 24.90
CA GLY A 361 -18.84 -11.15 25.10
C GLY A 361 -19.62 -11.89 24.01
N CYS A 362 -19.01 -12.21 22.88
CA CYS A 362 -19.76 -12.67 21.72
C CYS A 362 -19.35 -14.05 21.20
N VAL A 363 -18.05 -14.29 20.93
CA VAL A 363 -17.62 -15.50 20.20
C VAL A 363 -17.29 -16.64 21.14
N LEU A 364 -16.63 -16.38 22.25
CA LEU A 364 -16.34 -17.36 23.30
C LEU A 364 -17.60 -17.94 23.89
N MET A 365 -18.59 -17.09 24.11
CA MET A 365 -19.90 -17.47 24.68
C MET A 365 -20.80 -18.20 23.66
N GLN A 366 -20.56 -18.00 22.36
CA GLN A 366 -21.35 -18.64 21.28
C GLN A 366 -20.74 -19.94 20.74
N GLY A 367 -19.60 -20.39 21.28
CA GLY A 367 -18.95 -21.63 20.86
C GLY A 367 -18.32 -21.59 19.48
N ALA A 368 -18.07 -20.39 18.92
CA ALA A 368 -17.48 -20.20 17.62
C ALA A 368 -16.01 -20.68 17.54
N VAL A 369 -15.28 -20.58 18.67
CA VAL A 369 -13.94 -21.15 18.81
C VAL A 369 -13.99 -22.17 19.95
N PRO A 370 -13.49 -23.40 19.75
CA PRO A 370 -13.49 -24.41 20.82
C PRO A 370 -12.73 -23.92 22.05
N ALA A 371 -13.33 -24.04 23.22
CA ALA A 371 -12.73 -23.64 24.50
C ALA A 371 -11.31 -24.22 24.74
N PRO A 372 -11.01 -25.50 24.36
CA PRO A 372 -9.67 -26.04 24.48
C PRO A 372 -8.62 -25.27 23.65
N MET A 373 -8.96 -24.87 22.44
CA MET A 373 -8.08 -24.11 21.54
C MET A 373 -7.75 -22.72 22.09
N LEU A 374 -8.73 -22.06 22.70
CA LEU A 374 -8.54 -20.76 23.37
C LEU A 374 -7.64 -20.88 24.58
N LEU A 375 -7.86 -21.93 25.39
CA LEU A 375 -7.04 -22.19 26.55
C LEU A 375 -5.59 -22.52 26.15
N GLU A 376 -5.41 -23.31 25.11
CA GLU A 376 -4.08 -23.63 24.56
C GLU A 376 -3.37 -22.37 24.06
N ALA A 377 -4.04 -21.53 23.27
CA ALA A 377 -3.50 -20.25 22.81
C ALA A 377 -3.13 -19.34 23.98
N LEU A 378 -4.00 -19.24 25.00
CA LEU A 378 -3.74 -18.45 26.19
C LEU A 378 -2.49 -18.94 26.93
N VAL A 379 -2.38 -20.24 27.15
CA VAL A 379 -1.23 -20.87 27.84
C VAL A 379 0.05 -20.64 27.05
N ARG A 380 0.05 -20.89 25.74
CA ARG A 380 1.24 -20.67 24.88
C ARG A 380 1.68 -19.22 24.88
N VAL A 381 0.81 -18.29 24.54
CA VAL A 381 1.15 -16.86 24.49
C VAL A 381 1.64 -16.36 25.84
N SER A 382 0.92 -16.72 26.93
CA SER A 382 1.33 -16.33 28.29
C SER A 382 2.67 -16.92 28.69
N THR A 383 2.94 -18.18 28.36
CA THR A 383 4.22 -18.84 28.68
C THR A 383 5.37 -18.19 27.95
N VAL A 384 5.22 -17.89 26.67
CA VAL A 384 6.26 -17.21 25.87
C VAL A 384 6.49 -15.80 26.40
N CYS A 385 5.44 -15.04 26.69
CA CYS A 385 5.57 -13.70 27.27
C CYS A 385 6.27 -13.71 28.63
N LEU A 386 5.99 -14.70 29.48
CA LEU A 386 6.68 -14.86 30.76
C LEU A 386 8.15 -15.21 30.58
N HIS A 387 8.49 -16.15 29.69
CA HIS A 387 9.89 -16.48 29.39
C HIS A 387 10.67 -15.25 28.92
N VAL A 388 10.14 -14.51 27.96
CA VAL A 388 10.77 -13.28 27.45
C VAL A 388 10.91 -12.22 28.55
N ALA A 389 9.92 -12.07 29.40
CA ALA A 389 9.97 -11.13 30.53
C ALA A 389 11.03 -11.54 31.59
N PHE A 390 11.13 -12.85 31.89
CA PHE A 390 12.09 -13.36 32.86
C PHE A 390 13.53 -13.38 32.36
N ASP A 391 13.78 -13.66 31.08
CA ASP A 391 15.11 -13.63 30.49
C ASP A 391 15.66 -12.20 30.38
N ARG A 392 14.78 -11.19 30.34
CA ARG A 392 15.14 -9.77 30.33
C ARG A 392 15.27 -9.13 31.71
N VAL A 393 14.74 -9.74 32.77
CA VAL A 393 15.09 -9.26 34.11
C VAL A 393 16.60 -9.48 34.23
N PRO A 394 17.41 -8.41 34.27
CA PRO A 394 18.85 -8.58 34.49
C PRO A 394 18.93 -9.40 35.76
N ARG A 395 19.44 -10.62 35.66
CA ARG A 395 19.76 -11.48 36.82
C ARG A 395 20.59 -10.59 37.70
N GLY A 396 19.91 -10.11 38.76
CA GLY A 396 20.29 -8.93 39.49
C GLY A 396 21.79 -8.90 39.62
N SER A 397 22.39 -7.80 39.27
CA SER A 397 23.77 -7.57 39.57
C SER A 397 23.94 -8.20 40.94
N GLN A 398 24.71 -9.29 40.99
CA GLN A 398 25.17 -9.82 42.27
C GLN A 398 25.59 -8.57 43.00
N ALA A 399 24.81 -8.25 44.02
CA ALA A 399 25.20 -7.19 44.93
C ALA A 399 26.65 -7.48 45.21
N THR A 400 27.53 -6.76 44.57
CA THR A 400 28.89 -6.67 44.94
C THR A 400 28.78 -6.23 46.38
N GLU A 401 28.89 -7.19 47.27
CA GLU A 401 29.22 -6.92 48.66
C GLU A 401 30.36 -5.91 48.54
N ALA A 402 29.99 -4.65 48.65
CA ALA A 402 30.93 -3.60 48.91
C ALA A 402 31.49 -3.97 50.24
N SER A 403 32.60 -4.69 50.15
CA SER A 403 33.48 -4.99 51.25
C SER A 403 33.66 -3.72 52.06
N ASP A 404 33.25 -3.79 53.28
CA ASP A 404 33.73 -2.96 54.39
C ASP A 404 35.23 -2.91 54.34
N ALA A 405 35.80 -1.92 53.71
CA ALA A 405 37.22 -1.61 53.79
C ALA A 405 37.42 -0.12 53.56
N ALA A 406 36.98 0.65 54.54
CA ALA A 406 37.49 1.99 54.78
C ALA A 406 37.14 2.40 56.20
N VAL A 407 37.75 1.74 57.15
CA VAL A 407 38.02 2.33 58.47
C VAL A 407 39.50 2.19 58.64
N ASP A 408 40.23 3.26 58.33
CA ASP A 408 41.32 3.81 59.09
C ASP A 408 41.64 5.21 58.53
#